data_70546e778b8a44cc906b2fab5eab9ab9
#
_entry.id   70546e778b8a44cc906b2fab5eab9ab9
#
_cell.length_a   1.000
_cell.length_b   1.000
_cell.length_c   1.000
_cell.angle_alpha   90.00
_cell.angle_beta   90.00
_cell.angle_gamma   90.00
#
_symmetry.space_group_name_H-M   'P 1'
#
loop_
_entity.id
_entity.type
_entity.pdbx_description
1 polymer ?
#
loop_
_entity_poly.entity_id
_entity_poly.type
_entity_poly.pdbx_seq_one_letter_code
_entity_poly.pdbx_strand_id
1 'polypeptide(L)'
;MNDIKYNYDREADVLYIAFARSEHVVSVELSDSLILRLDLGKNNGGGPCAVGITVLFPTKLLELGHSPLALQIDRLRKLPTEIQSAVLEVLSKPPVSEVLSAQLTFNSAAPQLPELLAA
;
A
#
# COMPACT_ATOMS: atom_id res chain seq x y z
N MET A 1 18.79 3.06 3.91
CA MET A 1 17.77 2.85 2.87
C MET A 1 16.99 1.58 3.17
N ASN A 2 15.70 1.66 3.15
CA ASN A 2 14.85 0.51 3.44
C ASN A 2 14.59 -0.29 2.18
N ASP A 3 14.86 -1.58 2.26
CA ASP A 3 14.54 -2.47 1.17
C ASP A 3 13.05 -2.78 1.20
N ILE A 4 12.39 -2.63 0.07
CA ILE A 4 10.98 -2.99 -0.07
C ILE A 4 10.92 -4.50 -0.30
N LYS A 5 10.17 -5.19 0.54
CA LYS A 5 10.02 -6.63 0.43
C LYS A 5 8.61 -6.99 -0.03
N TYR A 6 8.54 -7.89 -1.01
CA TYR A 6 7.27 -8.36 -1.55
C TYR A 6 7.10 -9.84 -1.19
N ASN A 7 5.91 -10.19 -0.74
CA ASN A 7 5.57 -11.58 -0.46
C ASN A 7 4.15 -11.84 -0.94
N TYR A 8 4.01 -12.71 -1.91
CA TYR A 8 2.72 -13.05 -2.48
C TYR A 8 2.27 -14.44 -2.00
N ASP A 9 1.11 -14.48 -1.35
CA ASP A 9 0.47 -15.73 -0.93
C ASP A 9 -0.52 -16.16 -2.02
N ARG A 10 -0.13 -17.17 -2.78
CA ARG A 10 -0.93 -17.66 -3.90
C ARG A 10 -2.26 -18.25 -3.49
N GLU A 11 -2.28 -18.98 -2.37
CA GLU A 11 -3.50 -19.63 -1.92
C GLU A 11 -4.56 -18.62 -1.54
N ALA A 12 -4.15 -17.59 -0.82
CA ALA A 12 -5.07 -16.56 -0.36
C ALA A 12 -5.28 -15.46 -1.40
N ASP A 13 -4.43 -15.37 -2.41
CA ASP A 13 -4.36 -14.26 -3.36
C ASP A 13 -4.22 -12.94 -2.61
N VAL A 14 -3.14 -12.82 -1.83
CA VAL A 14 -2.82 -11.63 -1.05
C VAL A 14 -1.36 -11.28 -1.26
N LEU A 15 -1.10 -10.02 -1.61
CA LEU A 15 0.26 -9.52 -1.76
C LEU A 15 0.59 -8.64 -0.56
N TYR A 16 1.68 -8.97 0.11
CA TYR A 16 2.21 -8.18 1.23
C TYR A 16 3.42 -7.39 0.75
N ILE A 17 3.40 -6.09 0.94
CA ILE A 17 4.52 -5.21 0.62
C ILE A 17 5.00 -4.63 1.93
N ALA A 18 6.23 -4.96 2.34
CA ALA A 18 6.77 -4.55 3.62
C ALA A 18 7.85 -3.49 3.44
N PHE A 19 7.76 -2.42 4.22
CA PHE A 19 8.71 -1.31 4.18
C PHE A 19 9.55 -1.22 5.46
N ALA A 20 8.96 -1.55 6.60
CA ALA A 20 9.58 -1.36 7.91
C ALA A 20 8.93 -2.29 8.93
N ARG A 21 9.47 -2.29 10.13
CA ARG A 21 8.88 -3.02 11.27
C ARG A 21 8.43 -2.01 12.30
N SER A 22 7.29 -2.29 12.92
CA SER A 22 6.79 -1.49 14.02
C SER A 22 5.86 -2.33 14.87
N GLU A 23 5.86 -2.04 16.18
CA GLU A 23 4.93 -2.66 17.11
C GLU A 23 3.63 -1.85 17.24
N HIS A 24 3.61 -0.65 16.68
CA HIS A 24 2.48 0.27 16.81
C HIS A 24 1.89 0.58 15.45
N VAL A 25 1.18 -0.40 14.90
CA VAL A 25 0.65 -0.33 13.54
C VAL A 25 -0.86 -0.10 13.54
N VAL A 26 -1.28 0.88 12.77
CA VAL A 26 -2.70 1.14 12.49
C VAL A 26 -2.95 0.71 11.04
N SER A 27 -4.02 -0.05 10.83
CA SER A 27 -4.41 -0.48 9.48
C SER A 27 -5.45 0.48 8.94
N VAL A 28 -5.22 1.00 7.75
CA VAL A 28 -6.11 1.96 7.10
C VAL A 28 -6.55 1.40 5.76
N GLU A 29 -7.84 1.23 5.56
CA GLU A 29 -8.36 0.76 4.28
C GLU A 29 -8.40 1.92 3.29
N LEU A 30 -7.57 1.83 2.26
CA LEU A 30 -7.54 2.81 1.18
C LEU A 30 -8.52 2.48 0.06
N SER A 31 -8.93 1.22 -0.01
CA SER A 31 -9.97 0.72 -0.90
C SER A 31 -10.44 -0.63 -0.35
N ASP A 32 -11.37 -1.27 -1.05
CA ASP A 32 -11.84 -2.59 -0.66
C ASP A 32 -10.74 -3.65 -0.70
N SER A 33 -9.68 -3.40 -1.45
CA SER A 33 -8.61 -4.36 -1.66
C SER A 33 -7.23 -3.84 -1.30
N LEU A 34 -7.13 -2.64 -0.74
CA LEU A 34 -5.83 -2.01 -0.48
C LEU A 34 -5.80 -1.50 0.96
N ILE A 35 -4.90 -2.06 1.76
CA ILE A 35 -4.77 -1.71 3.18
C ILE A 35 -3.38 -1.15 3.41
N LEU A 36 -3.30 0.08 3.92
CA LEU A 36 -2.05 0.69 4.34
C LEU A 36 -1.82 0.40 5.82
N ARG A 37 -0.63 -0.11 6.13
CA ARG A 37 -0.21 -0.32 7.51
C ARG A 37 0.71 0.83 7.89
N LEU A 38 0.32 1.56 8.92
CA LEU A 38 0.86 2.89 9.22
C LEU A 38 1.28 2.96 10.69
N ASP A 39 2.45 3.55 10.93
CA ASP A 39 2.88 3.93 12.27
C ASP A 39 2.75 5.45 12.35
N LEU A 40 1.94 5.94 13.31
CA LEU A 40 1.72 7.37 13.44
C LEU A 40 2.93 8.13 14.02
N GLY A 41 3.91 7.40 14.51
CA GLY A 41 5.13 8.00 15.01
C GLY A 41 5.02 8.62 16.39
N LYS A 42 3.95 8.34 17.12
CA LYS A 42 3.72 8.94 18.43
C LYS A 42 4.75 8.47 19.47
N ASN A 43 5.26 7.27 19.32
CA ASN A 43 6.15 6.68 20.32
C ASN A 43 7.62 6.94 20.05
N ASN A 44 7.97 7.31 18.83
CA ASN A 44 9.36 7.54 18.47
C ASN A 44 9.65 9.00 18.09
N GLY A 45 8.63 9.85 18.03
CA GLY A 45 8.80 11.26 17.70
C GLY A 45 9.21 11.53 16.26
N GLY A 46 9.29 10.50 15.43
CA GLY A 46 9.77 10.64 14.06
C GLY A 46 8.71 10.97 13.02
N GLY A 47 7.47 11.13 13.45
CA GLY A 47 6.37 11.37 12.54
C GLY A 47 5.87 10.09 11.87
N PRO A 48 4.79 10.19 11.10
CA PRO A 48 4.17 9.01 10.50
C PRO A 48 5.05 8.36 9.44
N CYS A 49 5.02 7.04 9.40
CA CYS A 49 5.71 6.28 8.38
C CYS A 49 4.90 5.07 7.96
N ALA A 50 5.05 4.66 6.71
CA ALA A 50 4.41 3.46 6.21
C ALA A 50 5.18 2.23 6.66
N VAL A 51 4.48 1.26 7.20
CA VAL A 51 5.05 -0.02 7.62
C VAL A 51 4.92 -1.03 6.49
N GLY A 52 3.79 -1.00 5.78
CA GLY A 52 3.57 -1.88 4.66
C GLY A 52 2.24 -1.62 3.98
N ILE A 53 2.02 -2.35 2.91
CA ILE A 53 0.76 -2.34 2.17
C ILE A 53 0.32 -3.78 1.98
N THR A 54 -0.95 -4.07 2.22
CA THR A 54 -1.54 -5.37 1.92
C THR A 54 -2.52 -5.19 0.78
N VAL A 55 -2.34 -5.98 -0.28
CA VAL A 55 -3.21 -5.95 -1.45
C VAL A 55 -4.01 -7.25 -1.46
N LEU A 56 -5.33 -7.13 -1.37
CA LEU A 56 -6.23 -8.28 -1.36
C LEU A 56 -6.67 -8.59 -2.80
N PHE A 57 -6.58 -9.86 -3.17
CA PHE A 57 -7.06 -10.38 -4.45
C PHE A 57 -6.48 -9.65 -5.67
N PRO A 58 -5.15 -9.44 -5.73
CA PRO A 58 -4.57 -8.68 -6.84
C PRO A 58 -4.75 -9.36 -8.21
N THR A 59 -4.62 -10.71 -8.27
CA THR A 59 -4.76 -11.39 -9.56
C THR A 59 -6.19 -11.30 -10.07
N LYS A 60 -7.16 -11.43 -9.18
CA LYS A 60 -8.56 -11.35 -9.55
C LYS A 60 -8.91 -9.94 -10.06
N LEU A 61 -8.39 -8.91 -9.40
CA LEU A 61 -8.61 -7.54 -9.83
C LEU A 61 -8.00 -7.28 -11.20
N LEU A 62 -6.79 -7.79 -11.46
CA LEU A 62 -6.16 -7.65 -12.76
C LEU A 62 -6.96 -8.35 -13.85
N GLU A 63 -7.52 -9.53 -13.57
CA GLU A 63 -8.36 -10.25 -14.52
C GLU A 63 -9.61 -9.43 -14.88
N LEU A 64 -10.14 -8.68 -13.92
CA LEU A 64 -11.31 -7.84 -14.13
C LEU A 64 -10.98 -6.48 -14.74
N GLY A 65 -9.70 -6.20 -15.01
CA GLY A 65 -9.27 -4.93 -15.57
C GLY A 65 -9.18 -3.81 -14.55
N HIS A 66 -9.17 -4.14 -13.24
CA HIS A 66 -9.05 -3.15 -12.18
C HIS A 66 -7.61 -3.08 -11.68
N SER A 67 -7.20 -1.89 -11.26
CA SER A 67 -5.88 -1.73 -10.65
C SER A 67 -5.92 -2.15 -9.18
N PRO A 68 -5.06 -3.09 -8.76
CA PRO A 68 -5.00 -3.50 -7.36
C PRO A 68 -4.51 -2.40 -6.41
N LEU A 69 -3.83 -1.38 -6.94
CA LEU A 69 -3.26 -0.30 -6.12
C LEU A 69 -4.07 1.00 -6.18
N ALA A 70 -5.30 0.94 -6.69
CA ALA A 70 -6.14 2.12 -6.79
C ALA A 70 -6.68 2.54 -5.43
N LEU A 71 -6.71 3.85 -5.20
CA LEU A 71 -7.25 4.44 -3.98
C LEU A 71 -8.70 4.84 -4.18
N GLN A 72 -9.46 4.83 -3.08
CA GLN A 72 -10.82 5.36 -3.07
C GLN A 72 -10.84 6.62 -2.20
N ILE A 73 -10.99 7.76 -2.83
CA ILE A 73 -10.92 9.06 -2.16
C ILE A 73 -12.01 9.19 -1.10
N ASP A 74 -13.18 8.64 -1.34
CA ASP A 74 -14.28 8.69 -0.36
C ASP A 74 -13.89 8.03 0.96
N ARG A 75 -13.07 6.99 0.92
CA ARG A 75 -12.61 6.35 2.13
C ARG A 75 -11.64 7.23 2.91
N LEU A 76 -10.77 7.96 2.20
CA LEU A 76 -9.86 8.88 2.84
C LEU A 76 -10.59 9.99 3.57
N ARG A 77 -11.67 10.49 2.98
CA ARG A 77 -12.45 11.57 3.57
C ARG A 77 -13.15 11.17 4.86
N LYS A 78 -13.42 9.88 5.05
CA LYS A 78 -14.11 9.38 6.23
C LYS A 78 -13.17 9.11 7.40
N LEU A 79 -11.87 9.20 7.20
CA LEU A 79 -10.90 8.95 8.25
C LEU A 79 -10.85 10.09 9.26
N PRO A 80 -10.55 9.80 10.54
CA PRO A 80 -10.26 10.87 11.50
C PRO A 80 -9.17 11.79 10.97
N THR A 81 -9.24 13.07 11.31
CA THR A 81 -8.32 14.07 10.77
C THR A 81 -6.85 13.71 10.97
N GLU A 82 -6.51 13.20 12.15
CA GLU A 82 -5.14 12.79 12.45
C GLU A 82 -4.66 11.67 11.52
N ILE A 83 -5.52 10.67 11.32
CA ILE A 83 -5.17 9.54 10.44
C ILE A 83 -5.10 10.02 8.99
N GLN A 84 -6.05 10.85 8.58
CA GLN A 84 -6.07 11.38 7.22
C GLN A 84 -4.79 12.15 6.89
N SER A 85 -4.35 13.00 7.81
CA SER A 85 -3.11 13.77 7.62
C SER A 85 -1.91 12.85 7.52
N ALA A 86 -1.82 11.83 8.37
CA ALA A 86 -0.72 10.88 8.35
C ALA A 86 -0.71 10.07 7.05
N VAL A 87 -1.87 9.64 6.58
CA VAL A 87 -1.99 8.90 5.33
C VAL A 87 -1.51 9.75 4.16
N LEU A 88 -1.99 10.99 4.07
CA LEU A 88 -1.60 11.88 2.98
C LEU A 88 -0.09 12.13 2.98
N GLU A 89 0.48 12.27 4.17
CA GLU A 89 1.93 12.47 4.29
C GLU A 89 2.71 11.27 3.76
N VAL A 90 2.36 10.04 4.18
CA VAL A 90 3.11 8.86 3.75
C VAL A 90 2.86 8.51 2.29
N LEU A 91 1.69 8.83 1.74
CA LEU A 91 1.40 8.58 0.33
C LEU A 91 2.27 9.45 -0.58
N SER A 92 2.68 10.61 -0.10
CA SER A 92 3.49 11.54 -0.90
C SER A 92 4.99 11.32 -0.77
N LYS A 93 5.42 10.36 0.06
CA LYS A 93 6.82 10.09 0.33
C LYS A 93 7.22 8.67 -0.07
N PRO A 94 8.52 8.42 -0.40
CA PRO A 94 8.98 7.04 -0.50
C PRO A 94 8.84 6.35 0.87
N PRO A 95 8.63 5.03 0.93
CA PRO A 95 8.57 4.13 -0.22
C PRO A 95 7.20 4.02 -0.89
N VAL A 96 6.13 4.56 -0.27
CA VAL A 96 4.77 4.39 -0.81
C VAL A 96 4.64 5.06 -2.17
N SER A 97 5.17 6.27 -2.32
CA SER A 97 5.11 6.98 -3.60
C SER A 97 5.77 6.19 -4.72
N GLU A 98 6.82 5.45 -4.42
CA GLU A 98 7.49 4.62 -5.41
C GLU A 98 6.63 3.44 -5.86
N VAL A 99 5.92 2.81 -4.91
CA VAL A 99 5.03 1.71 -5.22
C VAL A 99 3.87 2.19 -6.09
N LEU A 100 3.30 3.34 -5.76
CA LEU A 100 2.20 3.91 -6.54
C LEU A 100 2.66 4.38 -7.91
N SER A 101 3.89 4.88 -8.02
CA SER A 101 4.46 5.23 -9.32
C SER A 101 4.65 4.00 -10.21
N ALA A 102 5.03 2.87 -9.61
CA ALA A 102 5.14 1.61 -10.35
C ALA A 102 3.78 1.21 -10.92
N GLN A 103 2.70 1.49 -10.21
CA GLN A 103 1.37 1.22 -10.73
C GLN A 103 1.06 2.07 -11.96
N LEU A 104 1.44 3.34 -11.94
CA LEU A 104 1.26 4.21 -13.11
C LEU A 104 2.02 3.67 -14.32
N THR A 105 3.25 3.21 -14.09
CA THR A 105 4.05 2.61 -15.15
C THR A 105 3.40 1.33 -15.67
N PHE A 106 2.89 0.51 -14.77
CA PHE A 106 2.19 -0.72 -15.12
C PHE A 106 0.97 -0.42 -16.02
N ASN A 107 0.19 0.57 -15.66
CA ASN A 107 -1.00 0.95 -16.43
C ASN A 107 -0.63 1.48 -17.83
N SER A 108 0.58 2.02 -17.96
CA SER A 108 1.03 2.56 -19.25
C SER A 108 1.43 1.47 -20.23
N ALA A 109 2.31 0.56 -19.83
CA ALA A 109 2.83 -0.42 -20.76
C ALA A 109 3.73 -1.48 -20.12
N ALA A 110 4.22 -1.26 -18.93
CA ALA A 110 5.21 -2.13 -18.32
C ALA A 110 4.60 -2.81 -17.08
N PRO A 111 4.01 -3.98 -17.24
CA PRO A 111 3.28 -4.66 -16.18
C PRO A 111 4.21 -5.23 -15.11
N GLN A 112 4.69 -4.38 -14.23
CA GLN A 112 5.58 -4.81 -13.15
C GLN A 112 4.86 -5.61 -12.07
N LEU A 113 3.64 -5.21 -11.75
CA LEU A 113 2.90 -5.90 -10.71
C LEU A 113 2.58 -7.34 -11.08
N PRO A 114 2.14 -7.68 -12.30
CA PRO A 114 1.97 -9.07 -12.69
C PRO A 114 3.27 -9.88 -12.61
N GLU A 115 4.40 -9.29 -12.91
CA GLU A 115 5.68 -9.97 -12.78
C GLU A 115 5.98 -10.32 -11.33
N LEU A 116 5.69 -9.41 -10.40
CA LEU A 116 5.88 -9.65 -8.98
C LEU A 116 4.97 -10.77 -8.48
N LEU A 117 3.75 -10.84 -9.01
CA LEU A 117 2.79 -11.86 -8.63
C LEU A 117 3.15 -13.23 -9.22
N ALA A 118 3.85 -13.25 -10.32
CA ALA A 118 4.25 -14.48 -10.99
C ALA A 118 5.50 -15.12 -10.37
N ALA A 119 6.24 -14.35 -9.59
CA ALA A 119 7.51 -14.80 -9.02
C ALA A 119 7.38 -15.86 -7.90
#